data_c50f3f05ae9c0bf7e3b57684a1c25bcc
#
_entry.id   c50f3f05ae9c0bf7e3b57684a1c25bcc
#
_cell.length_a   1.000
_cell.length_b   1.000
_cell.length_c   1.000
_cell.angle_alpha   90.00
_cell.angle_beta   90.00
_cell.angle_gamma   90.00
#
_symmetry.space_group_name_H-M   'P 1'
#
loop_
_entity.id
_entity.type
_entity.pdbx_description
1 polymer ?
#
loop_
_entity_poly.entity_id
_entity_poly.type
_entity_poly.pdbx_seq_one_letter_code
_entity_poly.pdbx_strand_id
1 'polypeptide(L)'
;NSYLNSIKHIEIEEATLTGSFASYFRDTGFPVLESVRIEQCNLSGVTSFARAFSTSTLQKVIIRDNDYPTAPSLLTMESMFSNANKLTELDLSGLDTSAVTTMRDMFSGCSALEELDLSHFDTSSVTNMNNMFGSSGKLEKMDVSNFDTSSVTDMSYMFANCTSLEELDVSNWDTSSVTNMYGTFVNCTSLEELDVSNFDISSVTEMTSMFRGCSVLEKLDVSNWDTSSVTNMQVMFQNCTSLEELDVSNFDTSSVTSMAHMFGGCTSLKELDVSNFNTGSVTNMAYMFQNCTALKSLYLDNFTTPKTMTDMFTGTTSLTYLFVSHNLRAFDGLANTSWYDEKNWVQLSNYAQLQTYHQQQSEPTGYRKGTFLSLTMDAMGGEFEDAEEQKVQNKVSGEYWDEIVPVKEGHYFDGWYLDRNFTNKFDFSLPATVSATLYAKWVENYTVVIPA
;
A
#
# COMPACT_ATOMS: atom_id res chain seq x y z
N ASN A 1 54.22 3.90 -6.06
CA ASN A 1 53.10 3.24 -5.32
C ASN A 1 52.71 1.86 -5.90
N SER A 2 53.66 1.12 -6.54
CA SER A 2 53.36 -0.19 -7.06
C SER A 2 53.01 -1.26 -6.01
N TYR A 3 53.44 -1.08 -4.78
CA TYR A 3 53.13 -1.98 -3.67
C TYR A 3 51.66 -1.97 -3.24
N LEU A 4 50.97 -0.81 -3.23
CA LEU A 4 49.58 -0.71 -2.83
C LEU A 4 48.65 -1.49 -3.76
N ASN A 5 49.04 -1.66 -5.02
CA ASN A 5 48.28 -2.39 -6.02
C ASN A 5 48.30 -3.93 -5.85
N SER A 6 49.10 -4.45 -4.90
CA SER A 6 49.21 -5.88 -4.60
C SER A 6 48.75 -6.26 -3.20
N ILE A 7 48.38 -5.28 -2.38
CA ILE A 7 47.91 -5.53 -0.99
C ILE A 7 46.50 -6.09 -1.04
N LYS A 8 46.34 -7.30 -0.50
CA LYS A 8 45.06 -8.00 -0.39
C LYS A 8 44.51 -7.98 1.01
N HIS A 9 45.38 -7.94 2.01
CA HIS A 9 45.01 -8.02 3.42
C HIS A 9 45.70 -6.91 4.20
N ILE A 10 44.95 -6.25 5.09
CA ILE A 10 45.46 -5.24 6.03
C ILE A 10 45.06 -5.69 7.43
N GLU A 11 46.04 -5.75 8.34
CA GLU A 11 45.83 -6.02 9.76
C GLU A 11 46.44 -4.87 10.57
N ILE A 12 45.65 -4.33 11.50
CA ILE A 12 46.05 -3.27 12.42
C ILE A 12 45.73 -3.75 13.82
N GLU A 13 46.76 -3.94 14.64
CA GLU A 13 46.61 -4.46 16.01
C GLU A 13 47.39 -3.57 16.98
N GLU A 14 46.94 -3.53 18.24
CA GLU A 14 47.62 -2.86 19.39
C GLU A 14 48.03 -1.40 19.11
N ALA A 15 47.25 -0.65 18.30
CA ALA A 15 47.54 0.69 17.85
C ALA A 15 46.58 1.75 18.45
N THR A 16 47.05 2.98 18.57
CA THR A 16 46.16 4.12 18.80
C THR A 16 45.87 4.78 17.47
N LEU A 17 44.60 4.72 17.04
CA LEU A 17 44.14 5.31 15.79
C LEU A 17 43.44 6.63 16.05
N THR A 18 43.74 7.64 15.25
CA THR A 18 43.16 8.99 15.40
C THR A 18 42.90 9.66 14.07
N GLY A 19 41.97 10.61 14.08
CA GLY A 19 41.62 11.38 12.90
C GLY A 19 40.62 10.68 11.98
N SER A 20 40.61 11.04 10.72
CA SER A 20 39.63 10.55 9.75
C SER A 20 40.20 9.42 8.88
N PHE A 21 39.50 8.30 8.81
CA PHE A 21 39.71 7.23 7.86
C PHE A 21 38.83 7.38 6.62
N ALA A 22 38.24 8.54 6.40
CA ALA A 22 37.34 8.76 5.25
C ALA A 22 38.02 8.37 3.93
N SER A 23 37.38 7.45 3.21
CA SER A 23 37.85 6.93 1.92
C SER A 23 39.24 6.24 1.94
N TYR A 24 39.73 5.80 3.10
CA TYR A 24 41.10 5.31 3.25
C TYR A 24 41.35 3.97 2.54
N PHE A 25 40.44 2.99 2.69
CA PHE A 25 40.61 1.63 2.15
C PHE A 25 39.91 1.43 0.79
N ARG A 26 39.69 2.47 0.01
CA ARG A 26 38.99 2.41 -1.27
C ARG A 26 39.84 1.88 -2.43
N ASP A 27 39.18 1.47 -3.52
CA ASP A 27 39.78 0.99 -4.78
C ASP A 27 40.88 1.90 -5.31
N THR A 28 40.77 3.21 -5.12
CA THR A 28 41.78 4.19 -5.54
C THR A 28 43.10 4.09 -4.77
N GLY A 29 43.05 3.55 -3.54
CA GLY A 29 44.24 3.33 -2.71
C GLY A 29 44.69 1.87 -2.74
N PHE A 30 43.73 0.93 -2.72
CA PHE A 30 43.96 -0.51 -2.59
C PHE A 30 43.08 -1.31 -3.58
N PRO A 31 43.40 -1.31 -4.84
CA PRO A 31 42.50 -1.83 -5.90
C PRO A 31 42.23 -3.33 -5.86
N VAL A 32 42.95 -4.10 -5.06
CA VAL A 32 42.81 -5.57 -4.93
C VAL A 32 42.61 -5.99 -3.47
N LEU A 33 42.19 -5.06 -2.59
CA LEU A 33 41.98 -5.34 -1.16
C LEU A 33 40.83 -6.30 -0.94
N GLU A 34 41.08 -7.40 -0.27
CA GLU A 34 40.11 -8.46 0.01
C GLU A 34 39.68 -8.46 1.48
N SER A 35 40.59 -8.08 2.42
CA SER A 35 40.19 -8.02 3.84
C SER A 35 40.88 -6.89 4.61
N VAL A 36 40.15 -6.40 5.64
CA VAL A 36 40.70 -5.47 6.65
C VAL A 36 40.33 -6.00 8.03
N ARG A 37 41.33 -5.97 8.96
CA ARG A 37 41.15 -6.30 10.37
C ARG A 37 41.70 -5.16 11.22
N ILE A 38 40.94 -4.69 12.21
CA ILE A 38 41.34 -3.66 13.22
C ILE A 38 40.95 -4.20 14.57
N GLU A 39 41.91 -4.67 15.35
CA GLU A 39 41.66 -5.32 16.62
C GLU A 39 42.57 -4.77 17.70
N GLN A 40 42.14 -4.82 18.97
CA GLN A 40 42.88 -4.42 20.16
C GLN A 40 43.48 -3.00 20.05
N CYS A 41 42.78 -2.14 19.32
CA CYS A 41 43.18 -0.76 19.08
C CYS A 41 42.42 0.23 19.96
N ASN A 42 43.07 1.36 20.31
CA ASN A 42 42.37 2.52 20.86
C ASN A 42 41.76 3.33 19.69
N LEU A 43 40.43 3.37 19.61
CA LEU A 43 39.69 4.09 18.55
C LEU A 43 39.09 5.43 19.05
N SER A 44 39.28 5.84 20.31
CA SER A 44 38.66 7.06 20.87
C SER A 44 38.89 8.32 20.04
N GLY A 45 40.02 8.39 19.35
CA GLY A 45 40.40 9.54 18.51
C GLY A 45 39.95 9.44 17.05
N VAL A 46 39.28 8.36 16.65
CA VAL A 46 38.78 8.21 15.27
C VAL A 46 37.52 9.07 15.09
N THR A 47 37.51 9.94 14.09
CA THR A 47 36.43 10.88 13.88
C THR A 47 35.51 10.53 12.73
N SER A 48 35.93 9.67 11.78
CA SER A 48 35.15 9.32 10.60
C SER A 48 35.63 8.03 9.96
N PHE A 49 34.65 7.16 9.63
CA PHE A 49 34.83 6.04 8.69
C PHE A 49 34.04 6.28 7.38
N ALA A 50 33.68 7.51 7.08
CA ALA A 50 32.90 7.80 5.87
C ALA A 50 33.57 7.22 4.62
N ARG A 51 32.87 6.34 3.90
CA ARG A 51 33.35 5.66 2.68
C ARG A 51 34.64 4.86 2.85
N ALA A 52 35.01 4.51 4.09
CA ALA A 52 36.31 3.90 4.38
C ALA A 52 36.51 2.58 3.64
N PHE A 53 35.48 1.76 3.55
CA PHE A 53 35.48 0.42 2.96
C PHE A 53 34.58 0.32 1.71
N SER A 54 34.26 1.43 1.08
CA SER A 54 33.45 1.50 -0.12
C SER A 54 34.25 1.03 -1.35
N THR A 55 34.38 -0.29 -1.51
CA THR A 55 35.18 -0.94 -2.55
C THR A 55 34.55 -2.26 -2.99
N SER A 56 34.61 -2.53 -4.29
CA SER A 56 34.02 -3.72 -4.92
C SER A 56 34.83 -5.02 -4.76
N THR A 57 36.02 -4.97 -4.19
CA THR A 57 36.90 -6.16 -4.04
C THR A 57 36.85 -6.76 -2.64
N LEU A 58 36.43 -5.99 -1.65
CA LEU A 58 36.42 -6.35 -0.24
C LEU A 58 35.43 -7.49 0.05
N GLN A 59 35.90 -8.51 0.75
CA GLN A 59 35.14 -9.71 1.12
C GLN A 59 34.91 -9.80 2.63
N LYS A 60 35.86 -9.23 3.42
CA LYS A 60 35.86 -9.36 4.86
C LYS A 60 36.32 -8.09 5.55
N VAL A 61 35.56 -7.66 6.58
CA VAL A 61 36.00 -6.59 7.52
C VAL A 61 35.73 -7.04 8.95
N ILE A 62 36.74 -6.92 9.80
CA ILE A 62 36.63 -7.18 11.24
C ILE A 62 37.14 -5.96 11.97
N ILE A 63 36.29 -5.35 12.81
CA ILE A 63 36.60 -4.26 13.73
C ILE A 63 36.02 -4.67 15.10
N ARG A 64 36.86 -5.31 15.93
CA ARG A 64 36.42 -5.87 17.21
C ARG A 64 37.49 -5.74 18.31
N ASP A 65 37.10 -6.01 19.53
CA ASP A 65 37.98 -5.99 20.70
C ASP A 65 38.76 -4.68 20.88
N ASN A 66 38.15 -3.55 20.44
CA ASN A 66 38.79 -2.24 20.49
C ASN A 66 38.42 -1.48 21.76
N ASP A 67 39.28 -0.57 22.20
CA ASP A 67 39.15 0.20 23.44
C ASP A 67 38.78 1.68 23.17
N TYR A 68 38.01 2.25 24.09
CA TYR A 68 37.65 3.67 24.11
C TYR A 68 37.96 4.27 25.48
N PRO A 69 39.24 4.48 25.82
CA PRO A 69 39.68 5.04 27.13
C PRO A 69 39.20 6.48 27.37
N THR A 70 38.76 7.17 26.32
CA THR A 70 38.03 8.44 26.37
C THR A 70 36.74 8.34 25.56
N ALA A 71 35.85 9.32 25.71
CA ALA A 71 34.61 9.34 24.93
C ALA A 71 34.90 9.25 23.42
N PRO A 72 34.08 8.47 22.66
CA PRO A 72 34.29 8.29 21.24
C PRO A 72 34.13 9.61 20.48
N SER A 73 34.94 9.78 19.44
CA SER A 73 34.91 10.96 18.57
C SER A 73 34.33 10.63 17.19
N LEU A 74 33.86 9.40 16.99
CA LEU A 74 33.30 8.94 15.74
C LEU A 74 31.94 9.59 15.48
N LEU A 75 31.89 10.50 14.51
CA LEU A 75 30.71 11.30 14.21
C LEU A 75 29.93 10.78 12.96
N THR A 76 30.62 10.07 12.06
CA THR A 76 29.99 9.65 10.80
C THR A 76 30.50 8.32 10.29
N MET A 77 29.54 7.49 9.87
CA MET A 77 29.74 6.23 9.16
C MET A 77 29.09 6.27 7.76
N GLU A 78 28.88 7.51 7.23
CA GLU A 78 28.25 7.72 5.91
C GLU A 78 28.92 6.88 4.83
N SER A 79 28.13 6.06 4.12
CA SER A 79 28.57 5.23 3.01
C SER A 79 29.74 4.28 3.34
N MET A 80 29.95 3.92 4.63
CA MET A 80 31.15 3.19 5.09
C MET A 80 31.46 1.96 4.25
N PHE A 81 30.45 1.18 3.90
CA PHE A 81 30.55 -0.03 3.04
C PHE A 81 29.79 0.12 1.71
N SER A 82 29.41 1.33 1.33
CA SER A 82 28.60 1.52 0.13
C SER A 82 29.23 0.87 -1.11
N ASN A 83 28.46 0.01 -1.79
CA ASN A 83 28.85 -0.79 -2.95
C ASN A 83 29.99 -1.81 -2.68
N ALA A 84 30.17 -2.24 -1.42
CA ALA A 84 31.02 -3.39 -1.09
C ALA A 84 30.29 -4.70 -1.47
N ASN A 85 30.07 -4.89 -2.78
CA ASN A 85 29.18 -5.92 -3.35
C ASN A 85 29.72 -7.35 -3.28
N LYS A 86 30.95 -7.56 -2.77
CA LYS A 86 31.54 -8.87 -2.49
C LYS A 86 31.72 -9.13 -0.99
N LEU A 87 31.33 -8.18 -0.14
CA LEU A 87 31.42 -8.32 1.32
C LEU A 87 30.48 -9.41 1.79
N THR A 88 31.04 -10.44 2.43
CA THR A 88 30.29 -11.58 2.96
C THR A 88 30.54 -11.80 4.44
N GLU A 89 31.61 -11.23 5.01
CA GLU A 89 31.94 -11.38 6.43
C GLU A 89 32.20 -10.02 7.04
N LEU A 90 31.39 -9.66 8.04
CA LEU A 90 31.44 -8.35 8.69
C LEU A 90 31.24 -8.51 10.20
N ASP A 91 32.21 -8.03 10.97
CA ASP A 91 32.15 -7.93 12.42
C ASP A 91 32.52 -6.50 12.84
N LEU A 92 31.57 -5.77 13.39
CA LEU A 92 31.75 -4.38 13.83
C LEU A 92 31.60 -4.22 15.35
N SER A 93 31.62 -5.33 16.09
CA SER A 93 31.38 -5.39 17.54
C SER A 93 32.34 -4.53 18.39
N GLY A 94 33.47 -4.11 17.81
CA GLY A 94 34.43 -3.21 18.45
C GLY A 94 34.24 -1.73 18.11
N LEU A 95 33.10 -1.32 17.52
CA LEU A 95 32.78 0.07 17.28
C LEU A 95 31.85 0.62 18.35
N ASP A 96 32.25 1.75 18.97
CA ASP A 96 31.34 2.58 19.76
C ASP A 96 30.67 3.59 18.84
N THR A 97 29.35 3.44 18.66
CA THR A 97 28.56 4.24 17.73
C THR A 97 27.75 5.36 18.41
N SER A 98 27.88 5.51 19.74
CA SER A 98 27.06 6.42 20.57
C SER A 98 27.13 7.90 20.18
N ALA A 99 28.21 8.34 19.52
CA ALA A 99 28.36 9.72 19.04
C ALA A 99 28.05 9.88 17.52
N VAL A 100 27.66 8.79 16.82
CA VAL A 100 27.41 8.83 15.38
C VAL A 100 26.10 9.53 15.08
N THR A 101 26.15 10.53 14.21
CA THR A 101 24.98 11.34 13.84
C THR A 101 24.40 10.96 12.48
N THR A 102 25.15 10.24 11.63
CA THR A 102 24.68 9.80 10.31
C THR A 102 25.21 8.42 9.93
N MET A 103 24.27 7.55 9.51
CA MET A 103 24.54 6.23 8.94
C MET A 103 24.04 6.13 7.50
N ARG A 104 23.89 7.29 6.84
CA ARG A 104 23.42 7.37 5.45
C ARG A 104 24.25 6.48 4.53
N ASP A 105 23.57 5.70 3.66
CA ASP A 105 24.18 4.78 2.68
C ASP A 105 25.15 3.74 3.30
N MET A 106 25.15 3.50 4.62
CA MET A 106 26.22 2.78 5.31
C MET A 106 26.49 1.40 4.71
N PHE A 107 25.46 0.63 4.43
CA PHE A 107 25.51 -0.72 3.82
C PHE A 107 24.87 -0.75 2.42
N SER A 108 24.64 0.39 1.81
CA SER A 108 23.97 0.46 0.50
C SER A 108 24.77 -0.31 -0.56
N GLY A 109 24.11 -1.26 -1.26
CA GLY A 109 24.74 -2.07 -2.30
C GLY A 109 25.66 -3.18 -1.80
N CYS A 110 25.57 -3.58 -0.52
CA CYS A 110 26.25 -4.77 0.02
C CYS A 110 25.53 -6.05 -0.45
N SER A 111 25.46 -6.26 -1.74
CA SER A 111 24.58 -7.25 -2.37
C SER A 111 25.00 -8.72 -2.17
N ALA A 112 26.17 -8.98 -1.57
CA ALA A 112 26.61 -10.32 -1.20
C ALA A 112 26.40 -10.65 0.29
N LEU A 113 26.07 -9.65 1.12
CA LEU A 113 25.90 -9.82 2.56
C LEU A 113 24.55 -10.49 2.84
N GLU A 114 24.56 -11.62 3.52
CA GLU A 114 23.38 -12.45 3.84
C GLU A 114 22.91 -12.21 5.28
N GLU A 115 23.87 -11.99 6.21
CA GLU A 115 23.61 -11.73 7.63
C GLU A 115 24.33 -10.47 8.09
N LEU A 116 23.74 -9.75 9.05
CA LEU A 116 24.32 -8.53 9.62
C LEU A 116 23.91 -8.40 11.08
N ASP A 117 24.89 -8.46 12.00
CA ASP A 117 24.68 -8.23 13.42
C ASP A 117 24.96 -6.76 13.79
N LEU A 118 23.90 -6.06 14.19
CA LEU A 118 23.92 -4.67 14.64
C LEU A 118 23.43 -4.53 16.09
N SER A 119 23.35 -5.62 16.84
CA SER A 119 22.83 -5.64 18.20
C SER A 119 23.59 -4.75 19.20
N HIS A 120 24.84 -4.41 18.86
CA HIS A 120 25.71 -3.54 19.66
C HIS A 120 25.67 -2.06 19.24
N PHE A 121 24.90 -1.71 18.17
CA PHE A 121 24.83 -0.31 17.72
C PHE A 121 23.98 0.54 18.66
N ASP A 122 24.53 1.64 19.14
CA ASP A 122 23.79 2.74 19.74
C ASP A 122 23.46 3.76 18.64
N THR A 123 22.17 3.90 18.34
CA THR A 123 21.67 4.80 17.30
C THR A 123 20.99 6.05 17.83
N SER A 124 21.05 6.29 19.16
CA SER A 124 20.32 7.37 19.84
C SER A 124 20.68 8.79 19.35
N SER A 125 21.90 8.96 18.81
CA SER A 125 22.37 10.24 18.25
C SER A 125 22.16 10.35 16.74
N VAL A 126 21.65 9.28 16.07
CA VAL A 126 21.53 9.24 14.60
C VAL A 126 20.32 10.04 14.14
N THR A 127 20.55 10.98 13.24
CA THR A 127 19.50 11.81 12.64
C THR A 127 19.18 11.43 11.20
N ASN A 128 20.07 10.70 10.54
CA ASN A 128 19.91 10.34 9.12
C ASN A 128 20.28 8.88 8.87
N MET A 129 19.26 8.08 8.45
CA MET A 129 19.39 6.67 8.05
C MET A 129 19.02 6.47 6.56
N ASN A 130 19.07 7.56 5.76
CA ASN A 130 18.74 7.47 4.34
C ASN A 130 19.54 6.36 3.66
N ASN A 131 18.84 5.46 2.95
CA ASN A 131 19.39 4.39 2.12
C ASN A 131 20.41 3.47 2.86
N MET A 132 20.25 3.33 4.20
CA MET A 132 21.25 2.63 5.05
C MET A 132 21.51 1.19 4.57
N PHE A 133 20.47 0.47 4.17
CA PHE A 133 20.54 -0.92 3.69
C PHE A 133 20.14 -1.05 2.21
N GLY A 134 19.91 0.06 1.52
CA GLY A 134 19.38 0.04 0.16
C GLY A 134 20.19 -0.83 -0.81
N SER A 135 19.51 -1.63 -1.62
CA SER A 135 20.13 -2.54 -2.62
C SER A 135 21.02 -3.66 -2.03
N SER A 136 20.84 -3.98 -0.74
CA SER A 136 21.45 -5.14 -0.10
C SER A 136 20.53 -6.37 -0.26
N GLY A 137 20.36 -6.79 -1.52
CA GLY A 137 19.32 -7.70 -1.96
C GLY A 137 19.42 -9.14 -1.46
N LYS A 138 20.52 -9.54 -0.81
CA LYS A 138 20.68 -10.88 -0.20
C LYS A 138 20.45 -10.89 1.31
N LEU A 139 20.27 -9.74 1.96
CA LEU A 139 19.92 -9.72 3.38
C LEU A 139 18.54 -10.35 3.57
N GLU A 140 18.52 -11.52 4.22
CA GLU A 140 17.29 -12.28 4.47
C GLU A 140 16.65 -11.88 5.80
N LYS A 141 17.48 -11.72 6.84
CA LYS A 141 17.04 -11.35 8.19
C LYS A 141 17.94 -10.26 8.76
N MET A 142 17.32 -9.35 9.47
CA MET A 142 18.01 -8.25 10.11
C MET A 142 17.32 -7.90 11.42
N ASP A 143 18.08 -7.91 12.52
CA ASP A 143 17.59 -7.43 13.79
C ASP A 143 17.94 -5.93 13.95
N VAL A 144 16.89 -5.11 13.91
CA VAL A 144 16.94 -3.66 14.12
C VAL A 144 16.08 -3.25 15.33
N SER A 145 15.68 -4.22 16.15
CA SER A 145 14.80 -4.00 17.30
C SER A 145 15.46 -3.13 18.41
N ASN A 146 16.80 -3.08 18.42
CA ASN A 146 17.58 -2.25 19.34
C ASN A 146 17.76 -0.81 18.83
N PHE A 147 17.31 -0.46 17.62
CA PHE A 147 17.52 0.89 17.08
C PHE A 147 16.66 1.91 17.83
N ASP A 148 17.31 2.90 18.44
CA ASP A 148 16.65 4.14 18.86
C ASP A 148 16.53 5.07 17.66
N THR A 149 15.29 5.26 17.19
CA THR A 149 14.98 6.09 16.02
C THR A 149 14.42 7.46 16.38
N SER A 150 14.31 7.79 17.66
CA SER A 150 13.65 9.01 18.16
C SER A 150 14.24 10.33 17.63
N SER A 151 15.53 10.31 17.26
CA SER A 151 16.22 11.47 16.67
C SER A 151 16.24 11.46 15.14
N VAL A 152 15.76 10.38 14.49
CA VAL A 152 15.85 10.21 13.03
C VAL A 152 14.84 11.10 12.32
N THR A 153 15.31 11.87 11.34
CA THR A 153 14.48 12.76 10.52
C THR A 153 14.31 12.26 9.07
N ASP A 154 15.23 11.42 8.58
CA ASP A 154 15.25 10.93 7.22
C ASP A 154 15.49 9.42 7.18
N MET A 155 14.44 8.66 6.81
CA MET A 155 14.45 7.20 6.59
C MET A 155 14.26 6.84 5.11
N SER A 156 14.40 7.83 4.20
CA SER A 156 14.16 7.58 2.79
C SER A 156 15.05 6.47 2.23
N TYR A 157 14.45 5.56 1.45
CA TYR A 157 15.12 4.41 0.84
C TYR A 157 15.81 3.42 1.80
N MET A 158 15.56 3.49 3.12
CA MET A 158 16.33 2.75 4.13
C MET A 158 16.48 1.26 3.81
N PHE A 159 15.42 0.60 3.33
CA PHE A 159 15.40 -0.81 2.91
C PHE A 159 15.11 -1.00 1.41
N ALA A 160 15.30 0.06 0.62
CA ALA A 160 14.99 0.01 -0.80
C ALA A 160 15.71 -1.16 -1.52
N ASN A 161 14.96 -1.98 -2.28
CA ASN A 161 15.49 -3.14 -3.01
C ASN A 161 16.19 -4.21 -2.13
N CYS A 162 15.80 -4.34 -0.85
CA CYS A 162 16.15 -5.50 -0.02
C CYS A 162 15.26 -6.68 -0.42
N THR A 163 15.55 -7.28 -1.57
CA THR A 163 14.64 -8.21 -2.26
C THR A 163 14.51 -9.57 -1.61
N SER A 164 15.43 -9.97 -0.73
CA SER A 164 15.37 -11.22 0.03
C SER A 164 14.92 -11.03 1.49
N LEU A 165 14.66 -9.80 1.93
CA LEU A 165 14.22 -9.52 3.29
C LEU A 165 12.81 -10.08 3.52
N GLU A 166 12.69 -11.09 4.39
CA GLU A 166 11.45 -11.80 4.67
C GLU A 166 10.72 -11.26 5.89
N GLU A 167 11.48 -10.91 6.93
CA GLU A 167 10.98 -10.43 8.21
C GLU A 167 11.72 -9.16 8.64
N LEU A 168 10.99 -8.20 9.23
CA LEU A 168 11.58 -6.97 9.77
C LEU A 168 10.76 -6.49 10.97
N ASP A 169 11.36 -6.48 12.16
CA ASP A 169 10.72 -5.96 13.37
C ASP A 169 11.06 -4.47 13.57
N VAL A 170 10.05 -3.62 13.35
CA VAL A 170 10.10 -2.16 13.54
C VAL A 170 9.14 -1.70 14.65
N SER A 171 8.62 -2.64 15.45
CA SER A 171 7.58 -2.39 16.47
C SER A 171 8.02 -1.41 17.58
N ASN A 172 9.32 -1.30 17.83
CA ASN A 172 9.89 -0.39 18.83
C ASN A 172 10.33 0.97 18.28
N TRP A 173 10.13 1.23 16.98
CA TRP A 173 10.61 2.47 16.39
C TRP A 173 9.74 3.67 16.77
N ASP A 174 10.38 4.73 17.22
CA ASP A 174 9.79 6.07 17.36
C ASP A 174 10.01 6.86 16.07
N THR A 175 8.95 7.10 15.34
CA THR A 175 9.00 7.81 14.05
C THR A 175 8.49 9.26 14.13
N SER A 176 8.22 9.76 15.34
CA SER A 176 7.62 11.09 15.57
C SER A 176 8.44 12.27 15.02
N SER A 177 9.77 12.10 14.91
CA SER A 177 10.69 13.10 14.33
C SER A 177 10.89 12.95 12.83
N VAL A 178 10.37 11.87 12.20
CA VAL A 178 10.63 11.58 10.79
C VAL A 178 9.79 12.48 9.88
N THR A 179 10.47 13.13 8.94
CA THR A 179 9.82 14.02 7.95
C THR A 179 9.82 13.45 6.54
N ASN A 180 10.69 12.47 6.26
CA ASN A 180 10.88 11.88 4.94
C ASN A 180 10.92 10.34 5.01
N MET A 181 9.90 9.69 4.42
CA MET A 181 9.79 8.25 4.27
C MET A 181 9.74 7.83 2.79
N TYR A 182 10.34 8.63 1.89
CA TYR A 182 10.35 8.32 0.46
C TYR A 182 10.97 6.94 0.19
N GLY A 183 10.18 6.02 -0.38
CA GLY A 183 10.66 4.70 -0.81
C GLY A 183 11.27 3.83 0.29
N THR A 184 10.94 4.04 1.56
CA THR A 184 11.56 3.33 2.69
C THR A 184 11.62 1.83 2.50
N PHE A 185 10.54 1.21 1.99
CA PHE A 185 10.44 -0.23 1.73
C PHE A 185 10.26 -0.56 0.23
N VAL A 186 10.64 0.35 -0.66
CA VAL A 186 10.44 0.14 -2.11
C VAL A 186 11.11 -1.14 -2.59
N ASN A 187 10.35 -2.01 -3.30
CA ASN A 187 10.79 -3.30 -3.84
C ASN A 187 11.34 -4.29 -2.79
N CYS A 188 10.82 -4.29 -1.56
CA CYS A 188 11.02 -5.40 -0.62
C CYS A 188 10.10 -6.56 -1.05
N THR A 189 10.53 -7.31 -2.06
CA THR A 189 9.69 -8.27 -2.79
C THR A 189 9.45 -9.58 -2.07
N SER A 190 10.17 -9.86 -0.97
CA SER A 190 10.01 -11.05 -0.12
C SER A 190 9.42 -10.74 1.25
N LEU A 191 9.13 -9.47 1.56
CA LEU A 191 8.59 -9.06 2.85
C LEU A 191 7.10 -9.40 2.92
N GLU A 192 6.77 -10.47 3.69
CA GLU A 192 5.42 -11.01 3.78
C GLU A 192 4.57 -10.25 4.79
N GLU A 193 5.16 -9.86 5.91
CA GLU A 193 4.52 -9.13 7.00
C GLU A 193 5.36 -7.93 7.43
N LEU A 194 4.71 -6.82 7.76
CA LEU A 194 5.34 -5.62 8.30
C LEU A 194 4.35 -4.89 9.22
N ASP A 195 4.68 -4.81 10.50
CA ASP A 195 3.88 -4.06 11.47
C ASP A 195 4.38 -2.61 11.57
N VAL A 196 3.60 -1.69 11.00
CA VAL A 196 3.81 -0.25 11.05
C VAL A 196 2.70 0.48 11.81
N SER A 197 1.88 -0.27 12.57
CA SER A 197 0.74 0.26 13.30
C SER A 197 1.12 1.28 14.39
N ASN A 198 2.37 1.21 14.87
CA ASN A 198 2.94 2.12 15.87
C ASN A 198 3.62 3.36 15.25
N PHE A 199 3.73 3.47 13.94
CA PHE A 199 4.39 4.62 13.31
C PHE A 199 3.59 5.91 13.54
N ASP A 200 4.22 6.88 14.17
CA ASP A 200 3.76 8.28 14.17
C ASP A 200 4.28 8.96 12.91
N ILE A 201 3.36 9.25 11.99
CA ILE A 201 3.69 9.89 10.71
C ILE A 201 3.21 11.34 10.64
N SER A 202 2.76 11.93 11.75
CA SER A 202 2.20 13.27 11.79
C SER A 202 3.14 14.38 11.30
N SER A 203 4.46 14.13 11.39
CA SER A 203 5.51 15.03 10.88
C SER A 203 5.95 14.71 9.43
N VAL A 204 5.47 13.61 8.85
CA VAL A 204 5.93 13.15 7.53
C VAL A 204 5.28 13.98 6.41
N THR A 205 6.11 14.51 5.52
CA THR A 205 5.66 15.30 4.38
C THR A 205 5.80 14.57 3.04
N GLU A 206 6.66 13.56 2.97
CA GLU A 206 6.99 12.82 1.75
C GLU A 206 6.88 11.30 1.96
N MET A 207 5.94 10.66 1.24
CA MET A 207 5.67 9.22 1.31
C MET A 207 5.65 8.55 -0.07
N THR A 208 6.15 9.24 -1.10
CA THR A 208 6.25 8.69 -2.46
C THR A 208 6.94 7.32 -2.43
N SER A 209 6.36 6.33 -3.11
CA SER A 209 6.92 4.99 -3.27
C SER A 209 7.15 4.18 -1.99
N MET A 210 6.61 4.56 -0.82
CA MET A 210 6.99 3.97 0.47
C MET A 210 6.92 2.43 0.48
N PHE A 211 5.86 1.84 -0.09
CA PHE A 211 5.66 0.37 -0.20
C PHE A 211 5.64 -0.11 -1.66
N ARG A 212 6.05 0.73 -2.61
CA ARG A 212 6.00 0.35 -4.03
C ARG A 212 6.74 -0.97 -4.27
N GLY A 213 6.05 -1.94 -4.88
CA GLY A 213 6.64 -3.22 -5.26
C GLY A 213 6.84 -4.22 -4.11
N CYS A 214 6.24 -4.00 -2.92
CA CYS A 214 6.13 -5.02 -1.88
C CYS A 214 5.11 -6.08 -2.33
N SER A 215 5.53 -6.94 -3.26
CA SER A 215 4.62 -7.75 -4.07
C SER A 215 3.99 -8.94 -3.33
N VAL A 216 4.60 -9.39 -2.24
CA VAL A 216 4.09 -10.51 -1.42
C VAL A 216 3.43 -10.05 -0.12
N LEU A 217 3.50 -8.76 0.20
CA LEU A 217 2.89 -8.18 1.40
C LEU A 217 1.36 -8.34 1.33
N GLU A 218 0.80 -9.17 2.23
CA GLU A 218 -0.63 -9.50 2.23
C GLU A 218 -1.47 -8.53 3.06
N LYS A 219 -0.89 -8.01 4.14
CA LYS A 219 -1.55 -7.13 5.10
C LYS A 219 -0.67 -5.96 5.49
N LEU A 220 -1.29 -4.82 5.67
CA LEU A 220 -0.62 -3.60 6.13
C LEU A 220 -1.61 -2.75 6.94
N ASP A 221 -1.34 -2.56 8.22
CA ASP A 221 -2.18 -1.70 9.07
C ASP A 221 -1.64 -0.28 9.08
N VAL A 222 -2.38 0.61 8.40
CA VAL A 222 -2.13 2.06 8.32
C VAL A 222 -3.31 2.86 8.88
N SER A 223 -4.23 2.19 9.57
CA SER A 223 -5.51 2.77 10.04
C SER A 223 -5.33 3.90 11.06
N ASN A 224 -4.21 3.93 11.78
CA ASN A 224 -3.89 4.95 12.78
C ASN A 224 -3.07 6.14 12.25
N TRP A 225 -2.76 6.19 10.97
CA TRP A 225 -1.86 7.18 10.40
C TRP A 225 -2.50 8.56 10.24
N ASP A 226 -1.90 9.57 10.84
CA ASP A 226 -2.22 10.99 10.58
C ASP A 226 -1.44 11.50 9.36
N THR A 227 -2.09 11.54 8.21
CA THR A 227 -1.49 11.95 6.93
C THR A 227 -1.66 13.44 6.63
N SER A 228 -2.12 14.25 7.58
CA SER A 228 -2.47 15.67 7.36
C SER A 228 -1.31 16.54 6.85
N SER A 229 -0.05 16.16 7.19
CA SER A 229 1.17 16.84 6.72
C SER A 229 1.67 16.35 5.36
N VAL A 230 1.15 15.24 4.84
CA VAL A 230 1.65 14.59 3.62
C VAL A 230 1.23 15.38 2.38
N THR A 231 2.20 15.70 1.52
CA THR A 231 1.97 16.47 0.29
C THR A 231 2.03 15.64 -0.99
N ASN A 232 2.59 14.42 -0.93
CA ASN A 232 2.78 13.55 -2.08
C ASN A 232 2.63 12.07 -1.69
N MET A 233 1.66 11.38 -2.33
CA MET A 233 1.37 9.95 -2.15
C MET A 233 1.55 9.16 -3.46
N GLN A 234 2.32 9.73 -4.40
CA GLN A 234 2.54 9.09 -5.71
C GLN A 234 3.17 7.71 -5.54
N VAL A 235 2.64 6.72 -6.27
CA VAL A 235 3.12 5.32 -6.34
C VAL A 235 3.27 4.62 -4.99
N MET A 236 2.59 5.09 -3.93
CA MET A 236 2.80 4.66 -2.54
C MET A 236 2.62 3.14 -2.35
N PHE A 237 1.57 2.57 -2.92
CA PHE A 237 1.26 1.13 -2.89
C PHE A 237 1.34 0.48 -4.28
N GLN A 238 1.98 1.14 -5.26
CA GLN A 238 2.05 0.61 -6.62
C GLN A 238 2.68 -0.79 -6.64
N ASN A 239 2.01 -1.76 -7.29
CA ASN A 239 2.45 -3.16 -7.43
C ASN A 239 2.56 -3.92 -6.09
N CYS A 240 1.78 -3.57 -5.07
CA CYS A 240 1.52 -4.43 -3.92
C CYS A 240 0.52 -5.52 -4.34
N THR A 241 1.00 -6.51 -5.08
CA THR A 241 0.15 -7.43 -5.84
C THR A 241 -0.61 -8.44 -4.99
N SER A 242 -0.13 -8.74 -3.78
CA SER A 242 -0.77 -9.66 -2.83
C SER A 242 -1.66 -8.97 -1.79
N LEU A 243 -1.64 -7.63 -1.71
CA LEU A 243 -2.42 -6.87 -0.75
C LEU A 243 -3.93 -7.03 -1.04
N GLU A 244 -4.65 -7.70 -0.13
CA GLU A 244 -6.08 -8.01 -0.31
C GLU A 244 -7.00 -6.93 0.25
N GLU A 245 -6.60 -6.32 1.37
CA GLU A 245 -7.35 -5.31 2.11
C GLU A 245 -6.41 -4.18 2.54
N LEU A 246 -6.90 -2.94 2.54
CA LEU A 246 -6.16 -1.77 2.99
C LEU A 246 -7.14 -0.73 3.54
N ASP A 247 -7.04 -0.43 4.84
CA ASP A 247 -7.85 0.61 5.48
C ASP A 247 -7.13 1.97 5.41
N VAL A 248 -7.64 2.86 4.57
CA VAL A 248 -7.18 4.25 4.39
C VAL A 248 -8.24 5.26 4.84
N SER A 249 -9.22 4.82 5.64
CA SER A 249 -10.36 5.65 6.07
C SER A 249 -9.96 6.86 6.92
N ASN A 250 -8.80 6.82 7.57
CA ASN A 250 -8.26 7.94 8.35
C ASN A 250 -7.28 8.85 7.58
N PHE A 251 -7.02 8.57 6.29
CA PHE A 251 -6.10 9.42 5.52
C PHE A 251 -6.70 10.80 5.27
N ASP A 252 -6.06 11.85 5.79
CA ASP A 252 -6.32 13.23 5.37
C ASP A 252 -5.48 13.53 4.12
N THR A 253 -6.18 13.73 3.01
CA THR A 253 -5.54 14.00 1.71
C THR A 253 -5.64 15.45 1.27
N SER A 254 -6.10 16.35 2.15
CA SER A 254 -6.37 17.76 1.82
C SER A 254 -5.13 18.54 1.36
N SER A 255 -3.93 18.14 1.83
CA SER A 255 -2.64 18.72 1.45
C SER A 255 -1.97 18.03 0.26
N VAL A 256 -2.51 16.89 -0.20
CA VAL A 256 -1.88 16.06 -1.24
C VAL A 256 -2.05 16.67 -2.62
N THR A 257 -0.95 16.77 -3.37
CA THR A 257 -0.93 17.34 -4.73
C THR A 257 -0.83 16.30 -5.84
N SER A 258 -0.34 15.09 -5.53
CA SER A 258 -0.25 13.98 -6.49
C SER A 258 -0.57 12.63 -5.83
N MET A 259 -1.45 11.85 -6.48
CA MET A 259 -1.82 10.47 -6.16
C MET A 259 -1.59 9.54 -7.38
N ALA A 260 -0.73 9.96 -8.32
CA ALA A 260 -0.48 9.17 -9.53
C ALA A 260 0.02 7.77 -9.17
N HIS A 261 -0.60 6.73 -9.79
CA HIS A 261 -0.31 5.30 -9.55
C HIS A 261 -0.44 4.84 -8.08
N MET A 262 -1.11 5.58 -7.18
CA MET A 262 -1.09 5.27 -5.73
C MET A 262 -1.42 3.82 -5.43
N PHE A 263 -2.41 3.24 -6.09
CA PHE A 263 -2.83 1.84 -5.97
C PHE A 263 -2.60 1.04 -7.27
N GLY A 264 -1.92 1.62 -8.27
CA GLY A 264 -1.72 0.99 -9.57
C GLY A 264 -1.06 -0.38 -9.45
N GLY A 265 -1.68 -1.44 -10.02
CA GLY A 265 -1.15 -2.81 -9.97
C GLY A 265 -1.42 -3.57 -8.66
N CYS A 266 -2.26 -3.08 -7.76
CA CYS A 266 -2.75 -3.84 -6.60
C CYS A 266 -3.78 -4.88 -7.06
N THR A 267 -3.29 -5.97 -7.64
CA THR A 267 -4.12 -6.94 -8.38
C THR A 267 -5.03 -7.80 -7.50
N SER A 268 -4.71 -7.94 -6.21
CA SER A 268 -5.50 -8.73 -5.25
C SER A 268 -6.47 -7.89 -4.40
N LEU A 269 -6.37 -6.54 -4.46
CA LEU A 269 -7.20 -5.64 -3.67
C LEU A 269 -8.66 -5.73 -4.12
N LYS A 270 -9.52 -6.25 -3.24
CA LYS A 270 -10.92 -6.57 -3.55
C LYS A 270 -11.86 -5.41 -3.30
N GLU A 271 -11.60 -4.69 -2.22
CA GLU A 271 -12.38 -3.55 -1.77
C GLU A 271 -11.42 -2.43 -1.35
N LEU A 272 -11.78 -1.19 -1.65
CA LEU A 272 -11.02 -0.01 -1.27
C LEU A 272 -12.00 1.15 -1.05
N ASP A 273 -12.09 1.62 0.18
CA ASP A 273 -12.88 2.80 0.52
C ASP A 273 -11.96 4.04 0.55
N VAL A 274 -12.16 4.92 -0.42
CA VAL A 274 -11.50 6.22 -0.52
C VAL A 274 -12.52 7.37 -0.49
N SER A 275 -13.71 7.12 0.04
CA SER A 275 -14.79 8.10 0.15
C SER A 275 -14.41 9.34 0.97
N ASN A 276 -13.48 9.19 1.92
CA ASN A 276 -12.92 10.27 2.74
C ASN A 276 -11.87 11.12 2.00
N PHE A 277 -11.33 10.68 0.85
CA PHE A 277 -10.27 11.41 0.16
C PHE A 277 -10.74 12.76 -0.36
N ASN A 278 -10.17 13.85 0.16
CA ASN A 278 -10.35 15.18 -0.38
C ASN A 278 -9.33 15.44 -1.50
N THR A 279 -9.79 15.42 -2.74
CA THR A 279 -8.90 15.60 -3.90
C THR A 279 -8.88 17.03 -4.45
N GLY A 280 -9.38 18.01 -3.68
CA GLY A 280 -9.46 19.41 -4.11
C GLY A 280 -8.11 20.05 -4.49
N SER A 281 -7.02 19.62 -3.83
CA SER A 281 -5.64 20.07 -4.11
C SER A 281 -4.89 19.17 -5.09
N VAL A 282 -5.45 18.00 -5.44
CA VAL A 282 -4.76 17.02 -6.29
C VAL A 282 -4.76 17.44 -7.74
N THR A 283 -3.59 17.52 -8.34
CA THR A 283 -3.42 17.88 -9.75
C THR A 283 -3.16 16.67 -10.66
N ASN A 284 -2.74 15.55 -10.09
CA ASN A 284 -2.38 14.35 -10.86
C ASN A 284 -2.89 13.07 -10.18
N MET A 285 -3.81 12.37 -10.85
CA MET A 285 -4.36 11.06 -10.49
C MET A 285 -4.16 10.03 -11.62
N ALA A 286 -3.20 10.28 -12.54
CA ALA A 286 -2.92 9.34 -13.62
C ALA A 286 -2.64 7.94 -13.07
N TYR A 287 -3.26 6.91 -13.67
CA TYR A 287 -3.05 5.50 -13.35
C TYR A 287 -3.37 5.09 -11.90
N MET A 288 -4.13 5.91 -11.14
CA MET A 288 -4.32 5.72 -9.69
C MET A 288 -4.83 4.32 -9.32
N PHE A 289 -5.75 3.76 -10.10
CA PHE A 289 -6.32 2.41 -9.92
C PHE A 289 -5.98 1.48 -11.09
N GLN A 290 -4.99 1.83 -11.93
CA GLN A 290 -4.63 1.02 -13.08
C GLN A 290 -4.30 -0.42 -12.68
N ASN A 291 -4.88 -1.40 -13.40
CA ASN A 291 -4.67 -2.83 -13.16
C ASN A 291 -5.04 -3.33 -11.74
N CYS A 292 -5.92 -2.64 -11.01
CA CYS A 292 -6.57 -3.20 -9.82
C CYS A 292 -7.61 -4.23 -10.26
N THR A 293 -7.14 -5.40 -10.69
CA THR A 293 -7.98 -6.38 -11.42
C THR A 293 -9.03 -7.06 -10.57
N ALA A 294 -8.83 -7.17 -9.24
CA ALA A 294 -9.78 -7.77 -8.31
C ALA A 294 -10.81 -6.78 -7.73
N LEU A 295 -10.58 -5.46 -7.91
CA LEU A 295 -11.40 -4.42 -7.31
C LEU A 295 -12.83 -4.44 -7.84
N LYS A 296 -13.82 -4.62 -6.94
CA LYS A 296 -15.24 -4.78 -7.30
C LYS A 296 -16.04 -3.49 -7.17
N SER A 297 -15.72 -2.71 -6.15
CA SER A 297 -16.45 -1.48 -5.81
C SER A 297 -15.48 -0.35 -5.52
N LEU A 298 -15.87 0.88 -5.91
CA LEU A 298 -15.06 2.06 -5.66
C LEU A 298 -15.97 3.24 -5.29
N TYR A 299 -15.64 3.91 -4.19
CA TYR A 299 -16.38 5.06 -3.66
C TYR A 299 -15.53 6.31 -3.76
N LEU A 300 -15.95 7.26 -4.60
CA LEU A 300 -15.24 8.48 -4.97
C LEU A 300 -16.05 9.73 -4.60
N ASP A 301 -16.60 9.76 -3.38
CA ASP A 301 -17.59 10.75 -2.91
C ASP A 301 -17.09 12.20 -2.97
N ASN A 302 -15.83 12.41 -2.65
CA ASN A 302 -15.20 13.73 -2.55
C ASN A 302 -14.16 13.99 -3.64
N PHE A 303 -14.19 13.19 -4.72
CA PHE A 303 -13.26 13.37 -5.83
C PHE A 303 -13.64 14.52 -6.73
N THR A 304 -12.65 15.27 -7.17
CA THR A 304 -12.75 16.33 -8.17
C THR A 304 -11.92 15.97 -9.39
N THR A 305 -12.27 16.53 -10.56
CA THR A 305 -11.51 16.27 -11.78
C THR A 305 -10.13 16.94 -11.71
N PRO A 306 -9.03 16.19 -11.69
CA PRO A 306 -7.68 16.74 -11.64
C PRO A 306 -7.24 17.25 -13.02
N LYS A 307 -6.09 17.92 -13.08
CA LYS A 307 -5.47 18.33 -14.34
C LYS A 307 -5.03 17.13 -15.20
N THR A 308 -4.55 16.07 -14.54
CA THR A 308 -4.09 14.84 -15.20
C THR A 308 -4.76 13.63 -14.56
N MET A 309 -5.43 12.81 -15.40
CA MET A 309 -6.20 11.63 -14.97
C MET A 309 -6.04 10.45 -15.94
N THR A 310 -5.01 10.47 -16.77
CA THR A 310 -4.75 9.48 -17.82
C THR A 310 -4.84 8.06 -17.25
N ASP A 311 -5.63 7.18 -17.92
CA ASP A 311 -5.73 5.74 -17.62
C ASP A 311 -6.03 5.40 -16.15
N MET A 312 -6.71 6.29 -15.42
CA MET A 312 -6.98 6.13 -13.96
C MET A 312 -7.65 4.79 -13.65
N PHE A 313 -8.57 4.31 -14.51
CA PHE A 313 -9.34 3.09 -14.33
C PHE A 313 -8.94 1.95 -15.28
N THR A 314 -7.88 2.12 -16.09
CA THR A 314 -7.48 1.10 -17.06
C THR A 314 -7.15 -0.22 -16.36
N GLY A 315 -7.77 -1.33 -16.80
CA GLY A 315 -7.50 -2.66 -16.26
C GLY A 315 -8.26 -3.01 -14.96
N THR A 316 -9.21 -2.18 -14.49
CA THR A 316 -10.13 -2.52 -13.39
C THR A 316 -11.22 -3.48 -13.88
N THR A 317 -10.83 -4.70 -14.23
CA THR A 317 -11.71 -5.64 -14.97
C THR A 317 -12.87 -6.16 -14.15
N SER A 318 -12.70 -6.32 -12.84
CA SER A 318 -13.73 -6.79 -11.92
C SER A 318 -14.65 -5.69 -11.39
N LEU A 319 -14.40 -4.43 -11.74
CA LEU A 319 -15.17 -3.29 -11.22
C LEU A 319 -16.62 -3.37 -11.74
N THR A 320 -17.56 -3.50 -10.80
CA THR A 320 -18.98 -3.62 -11.06
C THR A 320 -19.82 -2.54 -10.42
N TYR A 321 -19.24 -1.81 -9.47
CA TYR A 321 -19.89 -0.70 -8.79
C TYR A 321 -18.97 0.52 -8.70
N LEU A 322 -19.51 1.70 -9.00
CA LEU A 322 -18.80 2.97 -8.93
C LEU A 322 -19.74 4.05 -8.37
N PHE A 323 -19.42 4.59 -7.20
CA PHE A 323 -20.11 5.75 -6.63
C PHE A 323 -19.24 6.99 -6.80
N VAL A 324 -19.76 8.05 -7.42
CA VAL A 324 -18.94 9.17 -7.92
C VAL A 324 -19.50 10.51 -7.54
N SER A 325 -18.63 11.38 -7.01
CA SER A 325 -18.90 12.80 -6.84
C SER A 325 -19.27 13.47 -8.16
N HIS A 326 -20.27 14.32 -8.15
CA HIS A 326 -20.64 15.14 -9.31
C HIS A 326 -19.51 16.07 -9.80
N ASN A 327 -18.46 16.28 -9.00
CA ASN A 327 -17.29 17.07 -9.32
C ASN A 327 -16.22 16.29 -10.12
N LEU A 328 -16.25 14.96 -10.10
CA LEU A 328 -15.37 14.11 -10.92
C LEU A 328 -16.01 13.89 -12.30
N ARG A 329 -15.65 14.66 -13.29
CA ARG A 329 -16.34 14.75 -14.59
C ARG A 329 -15.70 13.96 -15.72
N ALA A 330 -14.71 13.11 -15.41
CA ALA A 330 -14.03 12.25 -16.38
C ALA A 330 -13.81 10.84 -15.81
N PHE A 331 -13.78 9.83 -16.70
CA PHE A 331 -13.66 8.42 -16.37
C PHE A 331 -12.61 7.73 -17.26
N ASP A 332 -11.44 8.33 -17.35
CA ASP A 332 -10.39 7.91 -18.28
C ASP A 332 -9.90 6.48 -17.96
N GLY A 333 -9.92 5.62 -18.99
CA GLY A 333 -9.56 4.21 -18.87
C GLY A 333 -10.66 3.29 -18.35
N LEU A 334 -11.86 3.81 -18.01
CA LEU A 334 -12.97 2.95 -17.58
C LEU A 334 -13.39 2.00 -18.71
N ALA A 335 -13.67 0.73 -18.36
CA ALA A 335 -14.05 -0.29 -19.32
C ALA A 335 -15.23 0.14 -20.20
N ASN A 336 -15.09 -0.04 -21.51
CA ASN A 336 -16.11 0.33 -22.52
C ASN A 336 -17.25 -0.68 -22.55
N THR A 337 -18.01 -0.75 -21.48
CA THR A 337 -19.15 -1.66 -21.27
C THR A 337 -20.39 -0.87 -20.85
N SER A 338 -21.55 -1.52 -20.79
CA SER A 338 -22.78 -0.92 -20.29
C SER A 338 -22.74 -0.72 -18.80
N TRP A 339 -23.16 0.47 -18.37
CA TRP A 339 -23.40 0.87 -17.00
C TRP A 339 -24.84 1.32 -16.81
N TYR A 340 -25.33 1.32 -15.61
CA TYR A 340 -26.68 1.77 -15.24
C TYR A 340 -26.57 2.74 -14.07
N ASP A 341 -27.25 3.89 -14.17
CA ASP A 341 -27.53 4.73 -13.02
C ASP A 341 -28.40 3.94 -12.04
N GLU A 342 -27.96 3.77 -10.79
CA GLU A 342 -28.66 2.93 -9.82
C GLU A 342 -29.97 3.53 -9.33
N LYS A 343 -30.15 4.85 -9.42
CA LYS A 343 -31.36 5.55 -9.00
C LYS A 343 -32.46 5.50 -10.05
N ASN A 344 -32.11 5.79 -11.30
CA ASN A 344 -33.08 5.95 -12.38
C ASN A 344 -33.04 4.78 -13.40
N TRP A 345 -32.08 3.88 -13.25
CA TRP A 345 -31.85 2.72 -14.12
C TRP A 345 -31.70 3.09 -15.61
N VAL A 346 -31.14 4.28 -15.85
CA VAL A 346 -30.80 4.71 -17.21
C VAL A 346 -29.61 3.90 -17.70
N GLN A 347 -29.77 3.22 -18.82
CA GLN A 347 -28.70 2.48 -19.48
C GLN A 347 -27.73 3.42 -20.20
N LEU A 348 -26.47 3.25 -19.91
CA LEU A 348 -25.33 3.97 -20.48
C LEU A 348 -24.46 2.95 -21.20
N SER A 349 -24.59 2.82 -22.51
CA SER A 349 -24.05 1.69 -23.27
C SER A 349 -22.52 1.62 -23.34
N ASN A 350 -21.85 2.70 -22.95
CA ASN A 350 -20.37 2.80 -22.91
C ASN A 350 -19.94 3.91 -21.97
N TYR A 351 -18.63 3.98 -21.69
CA TYR A 351 -18.09 4.98 -20.77
C TYR A 351 -18.31 6.44 -21.24
N ALA A 352 -18.36 6.70 -22.54
CA ALA A 352 -18.59 8.05 -23.07
C ALA A 352 -20.01 8.55 -22.79
N GLN A 353 -21.02 7.66 -22.92
CA GLN A 353 -22.39 7.97 -22.51
C GLN A 353 -22.48 8.15 -20.99
N LEU A 354 -21.81 7.30 -20.19
CA LEU A 354 -21.74 7.45 -18.75
C LEU A 354 -21.17 8.81 -18.39
N GLN A 355 -20.05 9.20 -18.97
CA GLN A 355 -19.41 10.49 -18.71
C GLN A 355 -20.33 11.67 -19.07
N THR A 356 -20.98 11.62 -20.24
CA THR A 356 -21.90 12.68 -20.69
C THR A 356 -23.11 12.79 -19.76
N TYR A 357 -23.67 11.66 -19.32
CA TYR A 357 -24.78 11.60 -18.38
C TYR A 357 -24.38 12.14 -17.02
N HIS A 358 -23.22 11.69 -16.48
CA HIS A 358 -22.72 12.10 -15.18
C HIS A 358 -22.43 13.60 -15.10
N GLN A 359 -21.94 14.22 -16.19
CA GLN A 359 -21.68 15.67 -16.27
C GLN A 359 -22.95 16.53 -16.09
N GLN A 360 -24.13 15.92 -16.20
CA GLN A 360 -25.43 16.59 -15.98
C GLN A 360 -25.96 16.41 -14.56
N GLN A 361 -25.32 15.56 -13.75
CA GLN A 361 -25.74 15.33 -12.37
C GLN A 361 -25.27 16.48 -11.46
N SER A 362 -26.09 16.84 -10.48
CA SER A 362 -25.79 17.85 -9.45
C SER A 362 -25.45 17.23 -8.10
N GLU A 363 -25.60 15.90 -7.98
CA GLU A 363 -25.38 15.12 -6.76
C GLU A 363 -24.51 13.91 -7.09
N PRO A 364 -23.81 13.34 -6.08
CA PRO A 364 -23.09 12.10 -6.25
C PRO A 364 -24.01 10.99 -6.76
N THR A 365 -23.52 10.15 -7.64
CA THR A 365 -24.33 9.14 -8.36
C THR A 365 -23.64 7.79 -8.36
N GLY A 366 -24.41 6.74 -8.03
CA GLY A 366 -24.01 5.35 -8.12
C GLY A 366 -24.24 4.77 -9.50
N TYR A 367 -23.28 4.00 -9.98
CA TYR A 367 -23.37 3.29 -11.26
C TYR A 367 -23.08 1.82 -11.05
N ARG A 368 -23.92 0.96 -11.68
CA ARG A 368 -23.78 -0.49 -11.68
C ARG A 368 -23.42 -1.00 -13.05
N LYS A 369 -22.50 -1.93 -13.12
CA LYS A 369 -22.08 -2.60 -14.36
C LYS A 369 -22.69 -3.99 -14.44
N GLY A 370 -23.25 -4.36 -15.60
CA GLY A 370 -23.75 -5.70 -15.83
C GLY A 370 -24.94 -5.73 -16.79
N THR A 371 -25.65 -6.86 -16.83
CA THR A 371 -26.87 -7.02 -17.61
C THR A 371 -28.05 -6.52 -16.79
N PHE A 372 -28.76 -5.53 -17.31
CA PHE A 372 -29.97 -4.99 -16.70
C PHE A 372 -31.11 -6.02 -16.76
N LEU A 373 -31.79 -6.19 -15.64
CA LEU A 373 -32.96 -7.06 -15.51
C LEU A 373 -34.10 -6.29 -14.82
N SER A 374 -35.32 -6.54 -15.24
CA SER A 374 -36.54 -5.98 -14.66
C SER A 374 -37.48 -7.07 -14.23
N LEU A 375 -37.99 -6.98 -13.00
CA LEU A 375 -39.04 -7.85 -12.47
C LEU A 375 -40.31 -7.03 -12.27
N THR A 376 -41.34 -7.35 -13.01
CA THR A 376 -42.70 -6.78 -12.81
C THR A 376 -43.49 -7.69 -11.90
N MET A 377 -44.04 -7.18 -10.81
CA MET A 377 -44.89 -7.93 -9.87
C MET A 377 -46.32 -7.41 -9.99
N ASP A 378 -47.21 -8.27 -10.53
CA ASP A 378 -48.62 -7.98 -10.72
C ASP A 378 -49.44 -8.58 -9.54
N ALA A 379 -50.04 -7.72 -8.74
CA ALA A 379 -50.78 -8.10 -7.55
C ALA A 379 -52.10 -8.82 -7.86
N MET A 380 -52.50 -8.96 -9.14
CA MET A 380 -53.67 -9.71 -9.57
C MET A 380 -54.98 -9.33 -8.84
N GLY A 381 -55.22 -8.03 -8.76
CA GLY A 381 -56.38 -7.45 -8.03
C GLY A 381 -56.20 -7.37 -6.53
N GLY A 382 -55.01 -7.50 -6.05
CA GLY A 382 -54.53 -6.99 -4.74
C GLY A 382 -53.80 -5.67 -4.91
N GLU A 383 -53.24 -5.14 -3.85
CA GLU A 383 -52.49 -3.88 -3.83
C GLU A 383 -51.26 -3.98 -2.94
N PHE A 384 -50.22 -3.24 -3.28
CA PHE A 384 -49.07 -3.04 -2.44
C PHE A 384 -49.30 -1.96 -1.39
N GLU A 385 -48.38 -1.77 -0.45
CA GLU A 385 -48.50 -0.83 0.67
C GLU A 385 -48.76 0.61 0.21
N ASP A 386 -48.34 1.00 -1.00
CA ASP A 386 -48.57 2.30 -1.63
C ASP A 386 -49.86 2.38 -2.46
N ALA A 387 -50.73 1.35 -2.39
CA ALA A 387 -52.00 1.21 -3.12
C ALA A 387 -51.79 1.06 -4.63
N GLU A 388 -50.59 0.67 -5.11
CA GLU A 388 -50.37 0.29 -6.50
C GLU A 388 -50.68 -1.19 -6.73
N GLU A 389 -51.21 -1.51 -7.91
CA GLU A 389 -51.52 -2.91 -8.32
C GLU A 389 -50.29 -3.63 -8.93
N GLN A 390 -49.26 -2.87 -9.28
CA GLN A 390 -48.00 -3.40 -9.83
C GLN A 390 -46.79 -2.76 -9.24
N LYS A 391 -45.70 -3.53 -9.03
CA LYS A 391 -44.39 -3.07 -8.66
C LYS A 391 -43.36 -3.48 -9.70
N VAL A 392 -42.39 -2.64 -9.93
CA VAL A 392 -41.25 -2.96 -10.77
C VAL A 392 -39.97 -2.87 -9.94
N GLN A 393 -39.19 -3.93 -9.93
CA GLN A 393 -37.84 -3.93 -9.38
C GLN A 393 -36.84 -4.02 -10.53
N ASN A 394 -35.74 -3.30 -10.39
CA ASN A 394 -34.63 -3.35 -11.34
C ASN A 394 -33.38 -3.83 -10.61
N LYS A 395 -32.68 -4.76 -11.21
CA LYS A 395 -31.44 -5.38 -10.66
C LYS A 395 -30.45 -5.61 -11.79
N VAL A 396 -29.21 -5.90 -11.42
CA VAL A 396 -28.21 -6.42 -12.35
C VAL A 396 -28.16 -7.94 -12.23
N SER A 397 -27.91 -8.64 -13.32
CA SER A 397 -27.81 -10.10 -13.34
C SER A 397 -26.86 -10.62 -12.26
N GLY A 398 -27.31 -11.58 -11.48
CA GLY A 398 -26.59 -12.16 -10.34
C GLY A 398 -27.01 -11.61 -8.99
N GLU A 399 -27.72 -10.48 -8.92
CA GLU A 399 -28.34 -9.98 -7.67
C GLU A 399 -29.62 -10.76 -7.35
N TYR A 400 -30.13 -10.59 -6.13
CA TYR A 400 -31.36 -11.25 -5.69
C TYR A 400 -32.54 -10.27 -5.75
N TRP A 401 -33.73 -10.78 -6.16
CA TRP A 401 -34.96 -10.02 -6.12
C TRP A 401 -35.49 -9.95 -4.69
N ASP A 402 -36.07 -8.80 -4.32
CA ASP A 402 -36.72 -8.64 -3.03
C ASP A 402 -38.17 -9.20 -3.15
N GLU A 403 -38.58 -10.05 -2.20
CA GLU A 403 -39.96 -10.50 -2.14
C GLU A 403 -40.82 -9.38 -1.49
N ILE A 404 -41.74 -8.81 -2.27
CA ILE A 404 -42.70 -7.83 -1.79
C ILE A 404 -44.07 -8.50 -1.79
N VAL A 405 -44.73 -8.56 -0.64
CA VAL A 405 -46.02 -9.24 -0.47
C VAL A 405 -47.14 -8.22 -0.58
N PRO A 406 -48.07 -8.38 -1.57
CA PRO A 406 -49.25 -7.53 -1.69
C PRO A 406 -50.36 -7.97 -0.71
N VAL A 407 -51.40 -7.17 -0.58
CA VAL A 407 -52.61 -7.48 0.22
C VAL A 407 -53.83 -7.51 -0.68
N LYS A 408 -54.84 -8.35 -0.33
CA LYS A 408 -56.13 -8.40 -0.97
C LYS A 408 -57.21 -8.73 0.05
N GLU A 409 -58.22 -7.89 0.14
CA GLU A 409 -59.32 -8.07 1.09
C GLU A 409 -60.00 -9.44 0.90
N GLY A 410 -60.22 -10.17 1.98
CA GLY A 410 -60.85 -11.48 1.99
C GLY A 410 -60.01 -12.63 1.42
N HIS A 411 -58.72 -12.39 1.19
CA HIS A 411 -57.82 -13.44 0.61
C HIS A 411 -56.50 -13.49 1.37
N TYR A 412 -55.83 -14.65 1.38
CA TYR A 412 -54.45 -14.77 1.76
C TYR A 412 -53.54 -14.96 0.53
N PHE A 413 -52.33 -14.49 0.63
CA PHE A 413 -51.31 -14.58 -0.40
C PHE A 413 -50.64 -15.96 -0.37
N ASP A 414 -50.73 -16.73 -1.47
CA ASP A 414 -50.12 -18.08 -1.62
C ASP A 414 -48.69 -18.03 -2.19
N GLY A 415 -48.31 -16.90 -2.79
CA GLY A 415 -46.98 -16.70 -3.34
C GLY A 415 -46.98 -16.12 -4.75
N TRP A 416 -45.79 -15.93 -5.27
CA TRP A 416 -45.53 -15.40 -6.61
C TRP A 416 -45.33 -16.53 -7.62
N TYR A 417 -45.88 -16.38 -8.84
CA TYR A 417 -45.77 -17.34 -9.90
C TYR A 417 -45.36 -16.69 -11.23
N LEU A 418 -44.57 -17.43 -12.04
CA LEU A 418 -44.10 -17.00 -13.37
C LEU A 418 -45.21 -17.03 -14.45
N ASP A 419 -46.34 -17.64 -14.19
CA ASP A 419 -47.43 -17.79 -15.13
C ASP A 419 -48.80 -17.55 -14.43
N ARG A 420 -49.79 -17.11 -15.24
CA ARG A 420 -51.17 -16.83 -14.76
C ARG A 420 -51.97 -18.05 -14.43
N ASN A 421 -51.48 -19.26 -14.79
CA ASN A 421 -52.11 -20.53 -14.41
C ASN A 421 -51.59 -21.03 -13.04
N PHE A 422 -50.61 -20.31 -12.43
CA PHE A 422 -50.02 -20.63 -11.14
C PHE A 422 -49.37 -22.01 -11.07
N THR A 423 -48.69 -22.43 -12.14
CA THR A 423 -48.01 -23.73 -12.25
C THR A 423 -46.53 -23.65 -11.85
N ASN A 424 -45.88 -22.49 -12.06
CA ASN A 424 -44.46 -22.26 -11.76
C ASN A 424 -44.31 -21.25 -10.64
N LYS A 425 -44.15 -21.74 -9.40
CA LYS A 425 -43.88 -20.84 -8.25
C LYS A 425 -42.47 -20.24 -8.37
N PHE A 426 -42.36 -18.96 -8.14
CA PHE A 426 -41.09 -18.23 -8.20
C PHE A 426 -40.30 -18.46 -6.91
N ASP A 427 -38.97 -18.62 -7.06
CA ASP A 427 -38.04 -18.83 -5.96
C ASP A 427 -37.12 -17.61 -5.83
N PHE A 428 -37.31 -16.78 -4.79
CA PHE A 428 -36.52 -15.62 -4.49
C PHE A 428 -35.13 -15.94 -3.93
N SER A 429 -34.88 -17.20 -3.55
CA SER A 429 -33.56 -17.63 -3.08
C SER A 429 -32.52 -17.78 -4.20
N LEU A 430 -32.97 -17.72 -5.45
CA LEU A 430 -32.11 -17.82 -6.62
C LEU A 430 -31.73 -16.43 -7.15
N PRO A 431 -30.50 -16.28 -7.67
CA PRO A 431 -30.07 -15.01 -8.25
C PRO A 431 -30.83 -14.70 -9.54
N ALA A 432 -31.06 -13.44 -9.81
CA ALA A 432 -31.70 -12.95 -11.03
C ALA A 432 -30.82 -13.26 -12.26
N THR A 433 -31.37 -13.94 -13.23
CA THR A 433 -30.71 -14.29 -14.49
C THR A 433 -31.43 -13.78 -15.74
N VAL A 434 -32.73 -13.50 -15.61
CA VAL A 434 -33.58 -13.01 -16.68
C VAL A 434 -34.65 -12.06 -16.14
N SER A 435 -35.12 -11.13 -16.97
CA SER A 435 -36.28 -10.32 -16.65
C SER A 435 -37.55 -11.18 -16.66
N ALA A 436 -38.48 -10.89 -15.74
CA ALA A 436 -39.69 -11.68 -15.62
C ALA A 436 -40.91 -10.83 -15.21
N THR A 437 -42.10 -11.41 -15.35
CA THR A 437 -43.32 -10.91 -14.74
C THR A 437 -43.82 -11.95 -13.77
N LEU A 438 -44.12 -11.58 -12.54
CA LEU A 438 -44.69 -12.43 -11.51
C LEU A 438 -46.15 -12.06 -11.29
N TYR A 439 -46.96 -13.09 -11.01
CA TYR A 439 -48.36 -12.98 -10.76
C TYR A 439 -48.69 -13.48 -9.35
N ALA A 440 -49.37 -12.63 -8.55
CA ALA A 440 -49.78 -12.99 -7.20
C ALA A 440 -50.89 -14.01 -7.23
N LYS A 441 -50.73 -15.13 -6.51
CA LYS A 441 -51.81 -16.09 -6.32
C LYS A 441 -52.53 -15.85 -5.02
N TRP A 442 -53.85 -15.81 -5.11
CA TRP A 442 -54.77 -15.57 -4.00
C TRP A 442 -55.61 -16.79 -3.69
N VAL A 443 -55.83 -17.02 -2.39
CA VAL A 443 -56.78 -18.03 -1.90
C VAL A 443 -57.81 -17.34 -0.99
N GLU A 444 -59.07 -17.59 -1.22
CA GLU A 444 -60.17 -17.00 -0.43
C GLU A 444 -60.06 -17.43 1.04
N ASN A 445 -60.33 -16.50 1.93
CA ASN A 445 -60.46 -16.76 3.36
C ASN A 445 -61.83 -17.33 3.64
N TYR A 446 -61.94 -18.62 3.95
CA TYR A 446 -63.21 -19.20 4.39
C TYR A 446 -63.37 -19.05 5.91
N THR A 447 -64.45 -18.43 6.35
CA THR A 447 -64.88 -18.42 7.75
C THR A 447 -65.65 -19.72 8.03
N VAL A 448 -65.08 -20.65 8.79
CA VAL A 448 -65.84 -21.83 9.26
C VAL A 448 -66.56 -21.40 10.53
N VAL A 449 -67.90 -21.27 10.43
CA VAL A 449 -68.76 -21.14 11.58
C VAL A 449 -68.99 -22.53 12.14
N ILE A 450 -68.42 -22.89 13.27
CA ILE A 450 -68.74 -24.12 13.98
C ILE A 450 -69.98 -23.82 14.81
N PRO A 451 -71.12 -24.46 14.55
CA PRO A 451 -72.31 -24.31 15.39
C PRO A 451 -72.05 -24.81 16.79
N ALA A 452 -72.50 -24.10 17.83
CA ALA A 452 -72.36 -24.46 19.24
C ALA A 452 -73.14 -25.73 19.58
#